data_cd65e36caab907594d75e38405308a47
#
_entry.id   cd65e36caab907594d75e38405308a47
#
_cell.length_a   1.000
_cell.length_b   1.000
_cell.length_c   1.000
_cell.angle_alpha   90.00
_cell.angle_beta   90.00
_cell.angle_gamma   90.00
#
_symmetry.space_group_name_H-M   'P 1'
#
loop_
_entity.id
_entity.type
_entity.pdbx_description
1 polymer ?
#
loop_
_entity_poly.entity_id
_entity_poly.type
_entity_poly.pdbx_seq_one_letter_code
_entity_poly.pdbx_strand_id
1 'polypeptide(L)'
;MGDRFAAVTAEVNQQATVRLPRQRLRGVENFVFASSCSIYGIALGAPRSELDPVAPVTAYACSKIAAEEALAGIGGDMVITSLRFATACGMSERLRLDLVLNDFVACALSQQHITVLSDGSPWRPLIDVSDMAIAVDWAVQRKPESGGRILNINTGSNERNHQVRDLATAVAKAVPGTTLSINTQAPADSRSYQVDFSLFAKLAPEHQPQMTLIDSIMGLINGLKSMEFSDTQFRASRYMRLHALQAHITARRLSENLRWQMCDAVTPSALSAATHINLEA
;
A
#
# COMPACT_ATOMS: atom_id res chain seq x y z
N MET A 1 9.97 -3.38 -3.76
CA MET A 1 10.53 -3.00 -2.45
C MET A 1 10.59 -4.20 -1.50
N GLY A 2 9.49 -4.92 -1.28
CA GLY A 2 9.44 -6.07 -0.37
C GLY A 2 10.52 -7.12 -0.63
N ASP A 3 10.71 -7.52 -1.88
CA ASP A 3 11.69 -8.57 -2.22
C ASP A 3 13.13 -8.11 -2.06
N ARG A 4 13.45 -6.83 -2.36
CA ARG A 4 14.80 -6.27 -2.15
C ARG A 4 15.19 -6.22 -0.66
N PHE A 5 14.21 -5.97 0.22
CA PHE A 5 14.42 -5.89 1.67
C PHE A 5 13.58 -6.96 2.38
N ALA A 6 13.66 -8.21 1.92
CA ALA A 6 12.80 -9.30 2.39
C ALA A 6 12.91 -9.53 3.91
N ALA A 7 14.11 -9.51 4.47
CA ALA A 7 14.32 -9.68 5.91
C ALA A 7 13.66 -8.57 6.74
N VAL A 8 13.84 -7.30 6.33
CA VAL A 8 13.19 -6.15 6.99
C VAL A 8 11.68 -6.20 6.81
N THR A 9 11.21 -6.65 5.64
CA THR A 9 9.77 -6.82 5.37
C THR A 9 9.16 -7.86 6.32
N ALA A 10 9.82 -9.00 6.53
CA ALA A 10 9.39 -10.02 7.49
C ALA A 10 9.44 -9.50 8.93
N GLU A 11 10.51 -8.82 9.33
CA GLU A 11 10.66 -8.25 10.67
C GLU A 11 9.54 -7.26 10.99
N VAL A 12 9.25 -6.31 10.09
CA VAL A 12 8.27 -5.25 10.32
C VAL A 12 6.83 -5.77 10.15
N ASN A 13 6.54 -6.51 9.08
CA ASN A 13 5.16 -6.92 8.78
C ASN A 13 4.69 -8.13 9.58
N GLN A 14 5.59 -9.03 9.97
CA GLN A 14 5.24 -10.24 10.70
C GLN A 14 5.66 -10.13 12.17
N GLN A 15 6.97 -10.06 12.45
CA GLN A 15 7.46 -10.16 13.82
C GLN A 15 6.98 -9.01 14.70
N ALA A 16 7.06 -7.76 14.25
CA ALA A 16 6.59 -6.62 15.01
C ALA A 16 5.07 -6.67 15.24
N THR A 17 4.30 -7.03 14.17
CA THR A 17 2.84 -7.17 14.25
C THR A 17 2.43 -8.19 15.32
N VAL A 18 3.08 -9.35 15.35
CA VAL A 18 2.73 -10.45 16.29
C VAL A 18 3.18 -10.15 17.73
N ARG A 19 4.21 -9.35 17.91
CA ARG A 19 4.68 -8.95 19.26
C ARG A 19 3.65 -8.11 20.01
N LEU A 20 2.96 -7.20 19.33
CA LEU A 20 2.01 -6.26 19.93
C LEU A 20 0.88 -6.98 20.71
N PRO A 21 0.06 -7.82 20.10
CA PRO A 21 -1.04 -8.49 20.82
C PRO A 21 -0.54 -9.52 21.84
N ARG A 22 0.67 -10.09 21.67
CA ARG A 22 1.29 -11.01 22.65
C ARG A 22 1.66 -10.32 23.94
N GLN A 23 1.90 -9.01 23.94
CA GLN A 23 2.22 -8.25 25.16
C GLN A 23 1.01 -8.07 26.09
N ARG A 24 -0.18 -8.57 25.71
CA ARG A 24 -1.42 -8.49 26.49
C ARG A 24 -1.61 -7.10 27.10
N LEU A 25 -1.59 -6.07 26.25
CA LEU A 25 -1.83 -4.70 26.68
C LEU A 25 -3.17 -4.62 27.41
N ARG A 26 -3.15 -4.25 28.68
CA ARG A 26 -4.36 -4.20 29.51
C ARG A 26 -5.37 -3.25 28.89
N GLY A 27 -6.62 -3.72 28.73
CA GLY A 27 -7.73 -2.92 28.19
C GLY A 27 -7.81 -2.85 26.67
N VAL A 28 -6.95 -3.57 25.93
CA VAL A 28 -7.08 -3.69 24.47
C VAL A 28 -8.01 -4.86 24.13
N GLU A 29 -9.20 -4.55 23.67
CA GLU A 29 -10.23 -5.53 23.30
C GLU A 29 -10.14 -5.96 21.84
N ASN A 30 -9.76 -5.06 20.94
CA ASN A 30 -9.68 -5.30 19.51
C ASN A 30 -8.27 -5.06 18.97
N PHE A 31 -7.82 -5.94 18.07
CA PHE A 31 -6.59 -5.80 17.31
C PHE A 31 -6.91 -5.89 15.81
N VAL A 32 -6.59 -4.84 15.06
CA VAL A 32 -6.82 -4.78 13.62
C VAL A 32 -5.50 -4.87 12.88
N PHE A 33 -5.40 -5.84 11.98
CA PHE A 33 -4.23 -6.05 11.13
C PHE A 33 -4.55 -5.70 9.68
N ALA A 34 -3.81 -4.75 9.12
CA ALA A 34 -3.87 -4.44 7.69
C ALA A 34 -3.16 -5.54 6.90
N SER A 35 -3.91 -6.55 6.46
CA SER A 35 -3.47 -7.58 5.51
C SER A 35 -3.70 -7.13 4.07
N SER A 36 -3.66 -8.02 3.09
CA SER A 36 -3.73 -7.67 1.68
C SER A 36 -4.25 -8.80 0.80
N CYS A 37 -5.10 -8.51 -0.15
CA CYS A 37 -5.51 -9.47 -1.19
C CYS A 37 -4.36 -9.91 -2.12
N SER A 38 -3.19 -9.26 -2.08
CA SER A 38 -2.00 -9.72 -2.83
C SER A 38 -1.53 -11.13 -2.45
N ILE A 39 -2.04 -11.69 -1.34
CA ILE A 39 -1.81 -13.07 -0.91
C ILE A 39 -2.35 -14.10 -1.91
N TYR A 40 -3.33 -13.74 -2.73
CA TYR A 40 -3.89 -14.65 -3.74
C TYR A 40 -2.99 -14.82 -4.98
N GLY A 41 -2.02 -13.92 -5.17
CA GLY A 41 -0.98 -14.04 -6.20
C GLY A 41 -1.54 -14.08 -7.62
N ILE A 42 -1.38 -15.23 -8.30
CA ILE A 42 -1.96 -15.49 -9.62
C ILE A 42 -3.24 -16.28 -9.41
N ALA A 43 -4.38 -15.69 -9.74
CA ALA A 43 -5.66 -16.36 -9.62
C ALA A 43 -6.46 -16.20 -10.92
N LEU A 44 -6.41 -17.24 -11.73
CA LEU A 44 -7.23 -17.33 -12.94
C LEU A 44 -8.62 -17.90 -12.61
N GLY A 45 -9.63 -17.47 -13.35
CA GLY A 45 -11.01 -17.95 -13.19
C GLY A 45 -11.84 -17.09 -12.24
N ALA A 46 -12.59 -17.72 -11.33
CA ALA A 46 -13.51 -17.03 -10.43
C ALA A 46 -12.81 -16.11 -9.41
N PRO A 47 -13.49 -15.06 -8.93
CA PRO A 47 -13.00 -14.23 -7.84
C PRO A 47 -12.67 -15.05 -6.58
N ARG A 48 -11.59 -14.69 -5.88
CA ARG A 48 -11.10 -15.38 -4.68
C ARG A 48 -11.86 -14.93 -3.44
N SER A 49 -12.42 -15.89 -2.74
CA SER A 49 -13.02 -15.73 -1.41
C SER A 49 -12.01 -16.00 -0.30
N GLU A 50 -12.39 -15.80 0.95
CA GLU A 50 -11.56 -16.10 2.13
C GLU A 50 -11.23 -17.59 2.28
N LEU A 51 -12.03 -18.46 1.68
CA LEU A 51 -11.88 -19.93 1.74
C LEU A 51 -10.96 -20.47 0.65
N ASP A 52 -10.61 -19.66 -0.33
CA ASP A 52 -9.75 -20.08 -1.43
C ASP A 52 -8.27 -20.15 -1.00
N PRO A 53 -7.48 -21.04 -1.63
CA PRO A 53 -6.07 -21.15 -1.32
C PRO A 53 -5.32 -19.87 -1.67
N VAL A 54 -4.37 -19.51 -0.81
CA VAL A 54 -3.44 -18.39 -1.02
C VAL A 54 -2.21 -18.85 -1.80
N ALA A 55 -1.69 -18.01 -2.69
CA ALA A 55 -0.53 -18.30 -3.54
C ALA A 55 0.40 -17.08 -3.65
N PRO A 56 1.07 -16.66 -2.55
CA PRO A 56 1.85 -15.45 -2.51
C PRO A 56 3.06 -15.53 -3.44
N VAL A 57 3.27 -14.48 -4.24
CA VAL A 57 4.40 -14.39 -5.21
C VAL A 57 5.46 -13.36 -4.81
N THR A 58 5.31 -12.70 -3.65
CA THR A 58 6.25 -11.68 -3.17
C THR A 58 6.56 -11.86 -1.69
N ALA A 59 7.74 -11.42 -1.24
CA ALA A 59 8.10 -11.42 0.18
C ALA A 59 7.08 -10.62 1.03
N TYR A 60 6.48 -9.56 0.47
CA TYR A 60 5.40 -8.83 1.12
C TYR A 60 4.17 -9.70 1.36
N ALA A 61 3.68 -10.40 0.35
CA ALA A 61 2.50 -11.26 0.47
C ALA A 61 2.77 -12.43 1.44
N CYS A 62 3.96 -13.06 1.36
CA CYS A 62 4.38 -14.08 2.32
C CYS A 62 4.37 -13.56 3.76
N SER A 63 4.88 -12.34 4.00
CA SER A 63 4.91 -11.75 5.34
C SER A 63 3.51 -11.47 5.90
N LYS A 64 2.53 -11.15 5.03
CA LYS A 64 1.13 -10.95 5.44
C LYS A 64 0.47 -12.26 5.86
N ILE A 65 0.65 -13.35 5.09
CA ILE A 65 0.13 -14.68 5.45
C ILE A 65 0.75 -15.16 6.77
N ALA A 66 2.06 -15.09 6.90
CA ALA A 66 2.76 -15.51 8.12
C ALA A 66 2.31 -14.72 9.36
N ALA A 67 1.92 -13.45 9.19
CA ALA A 67 1.33 -12.66 10.26
C ALA A 67 -0.10 -13.12 10.59
N GLU A 68 -0.97 -13.36 9.60
CA GLU A 68 -2.32 -13.90 9.82
C GLU A 68 -2.29 -15.23 10.56
N GLU A 69 -1.43 -16.18 10.15
CA GLU A 69 -1.27 -17.50 10.79
C GLU A 69 -0.81 -17.35 12.25
N ALA A 70 0.17 -16.49 12.49
CA ALA A 70 0.68 -16.24 13.83
C ALA A 70 -0.34 -15.53 14.74
N LEU A 71 -1.16 -14.63 14.19
CA LEU A 71 -2.26 -13.96 14.90
C LEU A 71 -3.37 -14.96 15.24
N ALA A 72 -3.67 -15.92 14.35
CA ALA A 72 -4.64 -16.98 14.61
C ALA A 72 -4.29 -17.85 15.81
N GLY A 73 -2.99 -18.01 16.12
CA GLY A 73 -2.48 -18.75 17.28
C GLY A 73 -2.50 -17.96 18.60
N ILE A 74 -2.93 -16.69 18.61
CA ILE A 74 -2.96 -15.89 19.84
C ILE A 74 -4.18 -16.26 20.69
N GLY A 75 -3.91 -16.73 21.92
CA GLY A 75 -4.95 -17.04 22.89
C GLY A 75 -5.50 -15.80 23.61
N GLY A 76 -6.56 -16.01 24.43
CA GLY A 76 -7.24 -14.96 25.20
C GLY A 76 -8.50 -14.44 24.49
N ASP A 77 -9.07 -13.35 25.00
CA ASP A 77 -10.38 -12.85 24.60
C ASP A 77 -10.33 -11.73 23.53
N MET A 78 -9.12 -11.23 23.22
CA MET A 78 -8.90 -10.16 22.25
C MET A 78 -9.48 -10.56 20.88
N VAL A 79 -10.32 -9.69 20.32
CA VAL A 79 -10.88 -9.84 18.98
C VAL A 79 -9.83 -9.41 17.96
N ILE A 80 -9.50 -10.29 17.01
CA ILE A 80 -8.46 -10.04 16.00
C ILE A 80 -9.11 -10.02 14.62
N THR A 81 -8.93 -8.93 13.89
CA THR A 81 -9.44 -8.77 12.53
C THR A 81 -8.30 -8.47 11.58
N SER A 82 -8.06 -9.37 10.62
CA SER A 82 -7.13 -9.14 9.52
C SER A 82 -7.91 -8.67 8.30
N LEU A 83 -7.80 -7.40 7.96
CA LEU A 83 -8.42 -6.81 6.78
C LEU A 83 -7.52 -7.06 5.56
N ARG A 84 -7.89 -8.03 4.71
CA ARG A 84 -7.24 -8.30 3.43
C ARG A 84 -7.66 -7.24 2.42
N PHE A 85 -7.03 -6.08 2.50
CA PHE A 85 -7.38 -4.95 1.63
C PHE A 85 -7.13 -5.25 0.15
N ALA A 86 -8.07 -4.82 -0.70
CA ALA A 86 -7.85 -4.62 -2.11
C ALA A 86 -6.66 -3.65 -2.35
N THR A 87 -6.23 -3.47 -3.58
CA THR A 87 -5.14 -2.55 -3.91
C THR A 87 -5.56 -1.12 -3.56
N ALA A 88 -4.83 -0.49 -2.64
CA ALA A 88 -5.10 0.87 -2.22
C ALA A 88 -4.96 1.85 -3.40
N CYS A 89 -5.82 2.86 -3.45
CA CYS A 89 -5.73 3.99 -4.37
C CYS A 89 -6.23 5.27 -3.66
N GLY A 90 -6.13 6.40 -4.34
CA GLY A 90 -6.62 7.67 -3.81
C GLY A 90 -5.52 8.56 -3.23
N MET A 91 -5.93 9.79 -2.92
CA MET A 91 -5.06 10.84 -2.41
C MET A 91 -4.85 10.69 -0.91
N SER A 92 -3.62 10.89 -0.44
CA SER A 92 -3.28 10.91 0.99
C SER A 92 -2.00 11.71 1.22
N GLU A 93 -1.74 12.13 2.46
CA GLU A 93 -0.48 12.80 2.85
C GLU A 93 0.76 11.90 2.58
N ARG A 94 0.58 10.58 2.61
CA ARG A 94 1.58 9.59 2.26
C ARG A 94 1.34 9.04 0.85
N LEU A 95 1.20 9.93 -0.12
CA LEU A 95 0.92 9.57 -1.51
C LEU A 95 1.87 8.50 -2.06
N ARG A 96 1.28 7.49 -2.71
CA ARG A 96 1.96 6.33 -3.29
C ARG A 96 1.77 6.33 -4.81
N LEU A 97 2.71 6.92 -5.55
CA LEU A 97 2.68 6.93 -7.01
C LEU A 97 3.14 5.61 -7.66
N ASP A 98 3.55 4.64 -6.87
CA ASP A 98 3.86 3.26 -7.31
C ASP A 98 2.63 2.34 -7.34
N LEU A 99 1.43 2.85 -7.05
CA LEU A 99 0.15 2.13 -7.16
C LEU A 99 -0.53 2.46 -8.48
N VAL A 100 -1.08 1.46 -9.15
CA VAL A 100 -1.49 1.50 -10.56
C VAL A 100 -2.39 2.68 -10.92
N LEU A 101 -3.46 2.95 -10.16
CA LEU A 101 -4.36 4.06 -10.44
C LEU A 101 -3.67 5.41 -10.21
N ASN A 102 -2.94 5.54 -9.10
CA ASN A 102 -2.22 6.76 -8.73
C ASN A 102 -1.12 7.07 -9.75
N ASP A 103 -0.39 6.05 -10.22
CA ASP A 103 0.61 6.16 -11.29
C ASP A 103 0.00 6.67 -12.59
N PHE A 104 -1.14 6.12 -13.01
CA PHE A 104 -1.80 6.54 -14.25
C PHE A 104 -2.27 7.99 -14.19
N VAL A 105 -2.83 8.43 -13.04
CA VAL A 105 -3.24 9.84 -12.87
C VAL A 105 -2.03 10.76 -12.88
N ALA A 106 -0.93 10.38 -12.20
CA ALA A 106 0.31 11.15 -12.22
C ALA A 106 0.90 11.27 -13.63
N CYS A 107 0.92 10.18 -14.41
CA CYS A 107 1.35 10.18 -15.81
C CYS A 107 0.47 11.09 -16.69
N ALA A 108 -0.86 10.98 -16.54
CA ALA A 108 -1.80 11.79 -17.31
C ALA A 108 -1.59 13.29 -17.08
N LEU A 109 -1.36 13.69 -15.81
CA LEU A 109 -1.17 15.11 -15.45
C LEU A 109 0.20 15.65 -15.83
N SER A 110 1.28 14.87 -15.66
CA SER A 110 2.65 15.36 -15.88
C SER A 110 3.17 15.16 -17.30
N GLN A 111 2.70 14.13 -18.01
CA GLN A 111 3.22 13.73 -19.31
C GLN A 111 2.16 13.79 -20.43
N GLN A 112 0.87 13.92 -20.09
CA GLN A 112 -0.26 13.74 -21.01
C GLN A 112 -0.20 12.41 -21.76
N HIS A 113 0.43 11.41 -21.15
CA HIS A 113 0.59 10.08 -21.73
C HIS A 113 0.59 9.00 -20.65
N ILE A 114 -0.20 7.95 -20.86
CA ILE A 114 -0.22 6.76 -20.02
C ILE A 114 0.37 5.59 -20.78
N THR A 115 1.38 4.92 -20.24
CA THR A 115 1.92 3.68 -20.77
C THR A 115 1.50 2.52 -19.88
N VAL A 116 0.71 1.59 -20.42
CA VAL A 116 0.41 0.30 -19.80
C VAL A 116 1.48 -0.70 -20.20
N LEU A 117 2.31 -1.12 -19.23
CA LEU A 117 3.47 -1.99 -19.48
C LEU A 117 3.09 -3.46 -19.74
N SER A 118 1.88 -3.89 -19.37
CA SER A 118 1.29 -5.19 -19.68
C SER A 118 0.34 -5.08 -20.86
N ASP A 119 -0.24 -6.21 -21.28
CA ASP A 119 -1.31 -6.26 -22.29
C ASP A 119 -2.65 -5.64 -21.80
N GLY A 120 -2.68 -5.14 -20.58
CA GLY A 120 -3.83 -4.50 -19.95
C GLY A 120 -4.89 -5.47 -19.43
N SER A 121 -4.75 -6.77 -19.66
CA SER A 121 -5.71 -7.80 -19.20
C SER A 121 -5.69 -8.09 -17.70
N PRO A 122 -4.58 -7.88 -16.93
CA PRO A 122 -4.55 -8.23 -15.53
C PRO A 122 -5.62 -7.52 -14.70
N TRP A 123 -6.22 -8.27 -13.79
CA TRP A 123 -7.22 -7.78 -12.85
C TRP A 123 -6.58 -7.18 -11.60
N ARG A 124 -7.17 -6.09 -11.13
CA ARG A 124 -6.80 -5.39 -9.90
C ARG A 124 -8.06 -4.97 -9.15
N PRO A 125 -8.36 -5.60 -8.02
CA PRO A 125 -9.35 -5.05 -7.11
C PRO A 125 -8.79 -3.77 -6.49
N LEU A 126 -9.59 -2.69 -6.42
CA LEU A 126 -9.19 -1.40 -5.84
C LEU A 126 -10.03 -1.08 -4.60
N ILE A 127 -9.42 -0.32 -3.69
CA ILE A 127 -10.10 0.34 -2.57
C ILE A 127 -9.49 1.72 -2.36
N ASP A 128 -10.33 2.74 -2.20
CA ASP A 128 -9.85 4.08 -1.85
C ASP A 128 -9.36 4.13 -0.40
N VAL A 129 -8.38 4.98 -0.13
CA VAL A 129 -7.81 5.11 1.23
C VAL A 129 -8.85 5.60 2.25
N SER A 130 -9.86 6.37 1.84
CA SER A 130 -10.99 6.77 2.70
C SER A 130 -11.88 5.59 3.05
N ASP A 131 -12.16 4.70 2.09
CA ASP A 131 -12.92 3.47 2.33
C ASP A 131 -12.13 2.47 3.19
N MET A 132 -10.80 2.45 3.10
CA MET A 132 -9.96 1.68 4.03
C MET A 132 -10.14 2.17 5.47
N ALA A 133 -10.27 3.47 5.70
CA ALA A 133 -10.52 4.03 7.02
C ALA A 133 -11.90 3.61 7.57
N ILE A 134 -12.93 3.61 6.73
CA ILE A 134 -14.27 3.11 7.09
C ILE A 134 -14.22 1.63 7.51
N ALA A 135 -13.48 0.80 6.78
CA ALA A 135 -13.33 -0.60 7.13
C ALA A 135 -12.53 -0.82 8.44
N VAL A 136 -11.54 0.02 8.72
CA VAL A 136 -10.82 0.01 10.00
C VAL A 136 -11.75 0.41 11.13
N ASP A 137 -12.59 1.44 10.95
CA ASP A 137 -13.57 1.87 11.95
C ASP A 137 -14.52 0.73 12.33
N TRP A 138 -15.06 0.00 11.37
CA TRP A 138 -15.82 -1.22 11.63
C TRP A 138 -15.01 -2.25 12.44
N ALA A 139 -13.78 -2.53 12.02
CA ALA A 139 -12.98 -3.59 12.60
C ALA A 139 -12.59 -3.32 14.07
N VAL A 140 -12.39 -2.05 14.45
CA VAL A 140 -12.09 -1.66 15.85
C VAL A 140 -13.30 -1.78 16.76
N GLN A 141 -14.52 -1.79 16.21
CA GLN A 141 -15.78 -1.93 16.93
C GLN A 141 -16.34 -3.36 16.87
N ARG A 142 -15.73 -4.23 16.06
CA ARG A 142 -16.24 -5.59 15.82
C ARG A 142 -16.25 -6.42 17.09
N LYS A 143 -17.33 -7.20 17.26
CA LYS A 143 -17.48 -8.17 18.35
C LYS A 143 -17.41 -9.61 17.82
N PRO A 144 -17.12 -10.62 18.66
CA PRO A 144 -16.99 -12.02 18.24
C PRO A 144 -18.20 -12.57 17.49
N GLU A 145 -19.40 -12.09 17.79
CA GLU A 145 -20.65 -12.50 17.13
C GLU A 145 -20.66 -12.19 15.63
N SER A 146 -19.88 -11.20 15.22
CA SER A 146 -19.69 -10.81 13.83
C SER A 146 -18.46 -11.47 13.22
N GLY A 147 -18.53 -12.77 12.95
CA GLY A 147 -17.50 -13.52 12.24
C GLY A 147 -16.44 -14.21 13.13
N GLY A 148 -16.70 -14.37 14.43
CA GLY A 148 -15.80 -15.04 15.36
C GLY A 148 -14.75 -14.12 15.99
N ARG A 149 -14.01 -14.64 16.96
CA ARG A 149 -12.95 -13.89 17.65
C ARG A 149 -11.79 -13.53 16.71
N ILE A 150 -11.42 -14.45 15.83
CA ILE A 150 -10.38 -14.25 14.82
C ILE A 150 -11.02 -14.28 13.45
N LEU A 151 -10.82 -13.23 12.67
CA LEU A 151 -11.41 -13.10 11.34
C LEU A 151 -10.36 -12.56 10.36
N ASN A 152 -10.12 -13.32 9.29
CA ASN A 152 -9.44 -12.83 8.10
C ASN A 152 -10.51 -12.55 7.03
N ILE A 153 -10.60 -11.33 6.53
CA ILE A 153 -11.68 -10.91 5.65
C ILE A 153 -11.19 -10.08 4.47
N ASN A 154 -11.65 -10.43 3.28
CA ASN A 154 -11.40 -9.64 2.07
C ASN A 154 -12.15 -8.31 2.18
N THR A 155 -11.43 -7.21 2.00
CA THR A 155 -11.93 -5.87 2.27
C THR A 155 -11.88 -5.00 1.03
N GLY A 156 -13.04 -4.66 0.51
CA GLY A 156 -13.24 -3.94 -0.74
C GLY A 156 -14.68 -4.06 -1.22
N SER A 157 -14.90 -3.91 -2.54
CA SER A 157 -16.19 -4.09 -3.19
C SER A 157 -16.07 -4.94 -4.46
N ASN A 158 -17.06 -5.79 -4.73
CA ASN A 158 -17.11 -6.63 -5.94
C ASN A 158 -17.12 -5.78 -7.22
N GLU A 159 -17.70 -4.59 -7.18
CA GLU A 159 -17.76 -3.65 -8.30
C GLU A 159 -16.41 -2.98 -8.60
N ARG A 160 -15.44 -3.14 -7.72
CA ARG A 160 -14.13 -2.49 -7.84
C ARG A 160 -13.03 -3.44 -8.35
N ASN A 161 -13.40 -4.60 -8.89
CA ASN A 161 -12.50 -5.46 -9.66
C ASN A 161 -12.37 -4.89 -11.09
N HIS A 162 -11.21 -4.31 -11.42
CA HIS A 162 -10.99 -3.68 -12.72
C HIS A 162 -9.83 -4.33 -13.47
N GLN A 163 -9.90 -4.36 -14.79
CA GLN A 163 -8.72 -4.64 -15.60
C GLN A 163 -7.83 -3.39 -15.70
N VAL A 164 -6.53 -3.58 -15.80
CA VAL A 164 -5.56 -2.48 -15.88
C VAL A 164 -5.83 -1.55 -17.06
N ARG A 165 -6.25 -2.09 -18.21
CA ARG A 165 -6.65 -1.29 -19.40
C ARG A 165 -7.86 -0.39 -19.12
N ASP A 166 -8.82 -0.86 -18.33
CA ASP A 166 -10.03 -0.10 -18.02
C ASP A 166 -9.70 1.07 -17.09
N LEU A 167 -8.79 0.86 -16.14
CA LEU A 167 -8.27 1.92 -15.27
C LEU A 167 -7.56 3.00 -16.10
N ALA A 168 -6.66 2.60 -17.01
CA ALA A 168 -5.95 3.54 -17.85
C ALA A 168 -6.90 4.33 -18.76
N THR A 169 -7.92 3.65 -19.32
CA THR A 169 -8.95 4.27 -20.15
C THR A 169 -9.80 5.28 -19.36
N ALA A 170 -10.19 4.93 -18.12
CA ALA A 170 -10.96 5.82 -17.25
C ALA A 170 -10.16 7.08 -16.90
N VAL A 171 -8.86 6.95 -16.59
CA VAL A 171 -7.99 8.10 -16.32
C VAL A 171 -7.80 8.96 -17.55
N ALA A 172 -7.56 8.38 -18.73
CA ALA A 172 -7.40 9.13 -19.98
C ALA A 172 -8.66 9.94 -20.35
N LYS A 173 -9.85 9.39 -20.06
CA LYS A 173 -11.12 10.12 -20.21
C LYS A 173 -11.27 11.27 -19.23
N ALA A 174 -10.78 11.12 -18.00
CA ALA A 174 -10.89 12.14 -16.94
C ALA A 174 -9.89 13.28 -17.10
N VAL A 175 -8.78 13.07 -17.81
CA VAL A 175 -7.75 14.08 -18.10
C VAL A 175 -7.68 14.33 -19.60
N PRO A 176 -8.38 15.36 -20.13
CA PRO A 176 -8.43 15.65 -21.56
C PRO A 176 -7.03 15.87 -22.15
N GLY A 177 -6.81 15.39 -23.38
CA GLY A 177 -5.52 15.46 -24.06
C GLY A 177 -4.56 14.31 -23.74
N THR A 178 -4.92 13.42 -22.78
CA THR A 178 -4.09 12.27 -22.44
C THR A 178 -4.17 11.21 -23.54
N THR A 179 -3.01 10.77 -24.01
CA THR A 179 -2.85 9.63 -24.93
C THR A 179 -2.58 8.35 -24.14
N LEU A 180 -2.95 7.18 -24.72
CA LEU A 180 -2.81 5.88 -24.09
C LEU A 180 -2.05 4.92 -25.00
N SER A 181 -1.01 4.26 -24.50
CA SER A 181 -0.35 3.14 -25.15
C SER A 181 -0.41 1.88 -24.29
N ILE A 182 -0.74 0.74 -24.91
CA ILE A 182 -0.80 -0.57 -24.25
C ILE A 182 0.18 -1.49 -24.95
N ASN A 183 1.07 -2.12 -24.19
CA ASN A 183 2.03 -3.08 -24.75
C ASN A 183 1.37 -4.45 -24.95
N THR A 184 0.66 -4.61 -26.06
CA THR A 184 -0.05 -5.85 -26.41
C THR A 184 0.86 -7.07 -26.59
N GLN A 185 2.18 -6.87 -26.69
CA GLN A 185 3.19 -7.95 -26.82
C GLN A 185 3.84 -8.29 -25.48
N ALA A 186 3.46 -7.62 -24.40
CA ALA A 186 4.01 -7.93 -23.08
C ALA A 186 3.55 -9.31 -22.61
N PRO A 187 4.40 -10.07 -21.89
CA PRO A 187 3.96 -11.27 -21.21
C PRO A 187 2.87 -10.92 -20.17
N ALA A 188 1.97 -11.87 -19.93
CA ALA A 188 0.93 -11.70 -18.90
C ALA A 188 1.58 -11.36 -17.55
N ASP A 189 1.08 -10.32 -16.88
CA ASP A 189 1.55 -9.97 -15.53
C ASP A 189 1.17 -11.11 -14.56
N SER A 190 2.17 -11.61 -13.85
CA SER A 190 2.04 -12.67 -12.87
C SER A 190 1.17 -12.32 -11.64
N ARG A 191 0.66 -11.10 -11.56
CA ARG A 191 -0.19 -10.61 -10.47
C ARG A 191 -1.57 -10.25 -11.00
N SER A 192 -2.37 -11.25 -11.34
CA SER A 192 -3.74 -11.03 -11.83
C SER A 192 -4.71 -11.82 -10.96
N TYR A 193 -5.62 -11.13 -10.29
CA TYR A 193 -6.64 -11.75 -9.46
C TYR A 193 -7.86 -10.86 -9.30
N GLN A 194 -9.03 -11.49 -9.27
CA GLN A 194 -10.27 -10.89 -8.80
C GLN A 194 -10.53 -11.38 -7.38
N VAL A 195 -11.27 -10.61 -6.60
CA VAL A 195 -11.61 -10.95 -5.21
C VAL A 195 -13.09 -10.82 -4.98
N ASP A 196 -13.66 -11.79 -4.26
CA ASP A 196 -15.02 -11.75 -3.75
C ASP A 196 -15.03 -11.08 -2.36
N PHE A 197 -15.80 -10.01 -2.24
CA PHE A 197 -15.96 -9.21 -1.03
C PHE A 197 -17.34 -9.42 -0.37
N SER A 198 -18.07 -10.45 -0.78
CA SER A 198 -19.46 -10.68 -0.30
C SER A 198 -19.53 -10.94 1.21
N LEU A 199 -18.48 -11.53 1.81
CA LEU A 199 -18.42 -11.71 3.25
C LEU A 199 -18.31 -10.36 3.98
N PHE A 200 -17.50 -9.43 3.47
CA PHE A 200 -17.38 -8.08 4.02
C PHE A 200 -18.72 -7.33 3.89
N ALA A 201 -19.37 -7.40 2.74
CA ALA A 201 -20.68 -6.79 2.54
C ALA A 201 -21.74 -7.33 3.53
N LYS A 202 -21.67 -8.62 3.85
CA LYS A 202 -22.58 -9.25 4.81
C LYS A 202 -22.31 -8.86 6.25
N LEU A 203 -21.03 -8.80 6.67
CA LEU A 203 -20.65 -8.57 8.08
C LEU A 203 -20.56 -7.09 8.45
N ALA A 204 -20.33 -6.21 7.47
CA ALA A 204 -20.15 -4.78 7.65
C ALA A 204 -21.06 -3.95 6.74
N PRO A 205 -22.42 -4.17 6.74
CA PRO A 205 -23.32 -3.52 5.77
C PRO A 205 -23.28 -1.99 5.86
N GLU A 206 -23.07 -1.42 7.04
CA GLU A 206 -23.02 0.03 7.26
C GLU A 206 -21.65 0.64 6.98
N HIS A 207 -20.63 -0.16 6.67
CA HIS A 207 -19.24 0.27 6.48
C HIS A 207 -18.71 -0.14 5.10
N GLN A 208 -19.59 -0.16 4.11
CA GLN A 208 -19.20 -0.51 2.73
C GLN A 208 -18.44 0.63 2.06
N PRO A 209 -17.53 0.31 1.12
CA PRO A 209 -16.85 1.31 0.29
C PRO A 209 -17.85 2.23 -0.42
N GLN A 210 -17.63 3.52 -0.34
CA GLN A 210 -18.50 4.56 -0.90
C GLN A 210 -17.90 5.23 -2.13
N MET A 211 -16.57 5.28 -2.23
CA MET A 211 -15.89 5.93 -3.34
C MET A 211 -16.04 5.14 -4.64
N THR A 212 -16.52 5.79 -5.68
CA THR A 212 -16.50 5.23 -7.04
C THR A 212 -15.10 5.32 -7.66
N LEU A 213 -14.87 4.65 -8.80
CA LEU A 213 -13.61 4.79 -9.53
C LEU A 213 -13.36 6.25 -9.94
N ILE A 214 -14.41 6.94 -10.40
CA ILE A 214 -14.28 8.33 -10.82
C ILE A 214 -14.00 9.27 -9.65
N ASP A 215 -14.58 9.03 -8.48
CA ASP A 215 -14.30 9.82 -7.28
C ASP A 215 -12.81 9.70 -6.87
N SER A 216 -12.27 8.49 -6.86
CA SER A 216 -10.84 8.25 -6.59
C SER A 216 -9.94 8.94 -7.63
N ILE A 217 -10.29 8.88 -8.92
CA ILE A 217 -9.56 9.56 -10.00
C ILE A 217 -9.61 11.09 -9.80
N MET A 218 -10.80 11.65 -9.54
CA MET A 218 -10.96 13.09 -9.37
C MET A 218 -10.28 13.59 -8.09
N GLY A 219 -10.33 12.80 -7.00
CA GLY A 219 -9.59 13.09 -5.77
C GLY A 219 -8.08 13.16 -6.01
N LEU A 220 -7.52 12.21 -6.77
CA LEU A 220 -6.11 12.21 -7.16
C LEU A 220 -5.76 13.41 -8.06
N ILE A 221 -6.59 13.72 -9.07
CA ILE A 221 -6.39 14.88 -9.97
C ILE A 221 -6.36 16.17 -9.15
N ASN A 222 -7.33 16.38 -8.28
CA ASN A 222 -7.42 17.59 -7.47
C ASN A 222 -6.25 17.70 -6.49
N GLY A 223 -5.89 16.60 -5.79
CA GLY A 223 -4.78 16.58 -4.85
C GLY A 223 -3.43 16.83 -5.53
N LEU A 224 -3.16 16.18 -6.66
CA LEU A 224 -1.92 16.40 -7.41
C LEU A 224 -1.83 17.82 -7.97
N LYS A 225 -2.95 18.40 -8.47
CA LYS A 225 -2.99 19.80 -8.90
C LYS A 225 -2.74 20.77 -7.74
N SER A 226 -3.32 20.51 -6.55
CA SER A 226 -3.09 21.33 -5.35
C SER A 226 -1.64 21.30 -4.88
N MET A 227 -0.91 20.22 -5.18
CA MET A 227 0.52 20.07 -4.91
C MET A 227 1.40 20.66 -6.02
N GLU A 228 0.81 21.28 -7.05
CA GLU A 228 1.52 21.76 -8.25
C GLU A 228 2.40 20.66 -8.88
N PHE A 229 1.89 19.42 -8.86
CA PHE A 229 2.65 18.27 -9.34
C PHE A 229 2.91 18.33 -10.84
N SER A 230 4.20 18.39 -11.21
CA SER A 230 4.66 18.50 -12.60
C SER A 230 5.88 17.62 -12.92
N ASP A 231 6.28 16.72 -11.98
CA ASP A 231 7.46 15.89 -12.16
C ASP A 231 7.22 14.79 -13.22
N THR A 232 7.73 15.02 -14.44
CA THR A 232 7.65 14.05 -15.54
C THR A 232 8.53 12.81 -15.32
N GLN A 233 9.46 12.86 -14.37
CA GLN A 233 10.39 11.77 -14.02
C GLN A 233 10.04 11.14 -12.67
N PHE A 234 8.81 11.32 -12.16
CA PHE A 234 8.42 10.91 -10.81
C PHE A 234 8.71 9.43 -10.51
N ARG A 235 8.69 8.54 -11.52
CA ARG A 235 9.02 7.13 -11.36
C ARG A 235 10.49 6.89 -11.00
N ALA A 236 11.38 7.84 -11.26
CA ALA A 236 12.79 7.82 -10.88
C ALA A 236 13.13 8.76 -9.70
N SER A 237 12.13 9.47 -9.15
CA SER A 237 12.32 10.50 -8.13
C SER A 237 11.96 10.02 -6.70
N ARG A 238 12.03 10.95 -5.75
CA ARG A 238 11.67 10.73 -4.34
C ARG A 238 10.20 10.33 -4.10
N TYR A 239 9.33 10.51 -5.08
CA TYR A 239 7.94 10.06 -5.01
C TYR A 239 7.84 8.52 -4.99
N MET A 240 8.89 7.84 -5.46
CA MET A 240 8.99 6.38 -5.36
C MET A 240 9.77 6.01 -4.11
N ARG A 241 9.10 5.37 -3.14
CA ARG A 241 9.69 4.99 -1.85
C ARG A 241 11.02 4.25 -1.99
N LEU A 242 11.15 3.38 -2.99
CA LEU A 242 12.38 2.61 -3.21
C LEU A 242 13.57 3.53 -3.52
N HIS A 243 13.37 4.56 -4.35
CA HIS A 243 14.40 5.53 -4.69
C HIS A 243 14.77 6.42 -3.49
N ALA A 244 13.77 6.83 -2.69
CA ALA A 244 14.03 7.57 -1.45
C ALA A 244 14.90 6.75 -0.46
N LEU A 245 14.58 5.47 -0.26
CA LEU A 245 15.38 4.58 0.59
C LEU A 245 16.79 4.39 0.04
N GLN A 246 16.91 4.17 -1.28
CA GLN A 246 18.22 4.03 -1.93
C GLN A 246 19.08 5.29 -1.77
N ALA A 247 18.50 6.48 -1.91
CA ALA A 247 19.21 7.74 -1.69
C ALA A 247 19.72 7.87 -0.25
N HIS A 248 18.93 7.44 0.75
CA HIS A 248 19.38 7.41 2.14
C HIS A 248 20.50 6.40 2.38
N ILE A 249 20.46 5.22 1.74
CA ILE A 249 21.54 4.21 1.84
C ILE A 249 22.81 4.75 1.18
N THR A 250 22.72 5.28 -0.04
CA THR A 250 23.86 5.86 -0.75
C THR A 250 24.50 7.01 0.04
N ALA A 251 23.68 7.84 0.70
CA ALA A 251 24.16 8.91 1.58
C ALA A 251 24.61 8.42 2.96
N ARG A 252 24.70 7.11 3.20
CA ARG A 252 25.08 6.47 4.48
C ARG A 252 24.23 6.91 5.67
N ARG A 253 23.02 7.41 5.45
CA ARG A 253 22.05 7.73 6.51
C ARG A 253 21.29 6.50 6.98
N LEU A 254 21.09 5.52 6.09
CA LEU A 254 20.55 4.19 6.40
C LEU A 254 21.60 3.12 6.06
N SER A 255 21.63 2.07 6.88
CA SER A 255 22.31 0.82 6.54
C SER A 255 21.53 0.05 5.47
N GLU A 256 22.16 -0.98 4.87
CA GLU A 256 21.48 -1.93 3.96
C GLU A 256 20.26 -2.62 4.60
N ASN A 257 20.21 -2.71 5.92
CA ASN A 257 19.08 -3.25 6.69
C ASN A 257 18.07 -2.16 7.11
N LEU A 258 18.10 -1.00 6.46
CA LEU A 258 17.20 0.13 6.71
C LEU A 258 17.19 0.63 8.18
N ARG A 259 18.33 0.53 8.87
CA ARG A 259 18.52 1.12 10.20
C ARG A 259 19.18 2.49 10.03
N TRP A 260 18.64 3.50 10.71
CA TRP A 260 19.28 4.82 10.77
C TRP A 260 20.68 4.69 11.37
N GLN A 261 21.66 5.24 10.68
CA GLN A 261 23.00 5.38 11.20
C GLN A 261 23.07 6.75 11.90
N MET A 262 23.53 6.76 13.15
CA MET A 262 23.90 8.00 13.81
C MET A 262 25.07 8.57 13.00
N CYS A 263 24.94 9.75 12.43
CA CYS A 263 26.13 10.50 12.04
C CYS A 263 26.94 10.68 13.33
N ASP A 264 28.18 10.22 13.34
CA ASP A 264 29.10 10.61 14.39
C ASP A 264 29.05 12.13 14.48
N ALA A 265 28.62 12.63 15.66
CA ALA A 265 28.60 14.04 15.91
C ALA A 265 29.96 14.58 15.52
N VAL A 266 30.00 15.55 14.60
CA VAL A 266 31.18 16.31 14.29
C VAL A 266 31.77 16.71 15.64
N THR A 267 32.88 16.09 16.01
CA THR A 267 33.62 16.44 17.23
C THR A 267 33.91 17.93 17.16
N PRO A 268 33.65 18.72 18.23
CA PRO A 268 33.83 20.18 18.21
C PRO A 268 35.31 20.63 18.19
N SER A 269 36.23 19.86 17.63
CA SER A 269 37.66 20.22 17.58
C SER A 269 38.07 21.05 16.36
N ALA A 270 37.14 21.41 15.46
CA ALA A 270 37.48 22.22 14.29
C ALA A 270 37.03 23.68 14.37
N LEU A 271 36.45 24.14 15.49
CA LEU A 271 35.98 25.52 15.70
C LEU A 271 36.89 26.36 16.59
N SER A 272 38.07 25.86 16.98
CA SER A 272 39.00 26.57 17.88
C SER A 272 40.18 27.28 17.15
N ALA A 273 40.22 27.31 15.83
CA ALA A 273 41.35 27.88 15.08
C ALA A 273 41.05 29.15 14.25
N ALA A 274 39.90 29.78 14.46
CA ALA A 274 39.58 30.99 13.68
C ALA A 274 38.99 32.14 14.53
N THR A 275 39.63 32.43 15.68
CA THR A 275 39.28 33.65 16.44
C THR A 275 40.55 34.25 17.05
N HIS A 276 41.47 34.70 16.22
CA HIS A 276 42.42 35.74 16.52
C HIS A 276 42.55 36.62 15.28
N ILE A 277 41.63 37.55 15.11
CA ILE A 277 41.84 38.75 14.31
C ILE A 277 41.84 39.90 15.31
N ASN A 278 43.04 40.49 15.42
CA ASN A 278 43.37 41.66 16.21
C ASN A 278 42.43 42.84 15.92
N LEU A 279 41.88 43.42 17.00
CA LEU A 279 41.45 44.78 17.05
C LEU A 279 42.57 45.62 17.63
N GLU A 280 43.35 46.27 16.77
CA GLU A 280 44.15 47.45 17.08
C GLU A 280 44.25 48.34 15.85
N ALA A 281 43.75 49.57 16.00
CA ALA A 281 43.92 50.86 15.38
C ALA A 281 42.63 51.40 14.76
#